data_2cb9ba2fbc3020fc6e3e6db214fe1ac3
#
_entry.id   2cb9ba2fbc3020fc6e3e6db214fe1ac3
#
_cell.length_a   1.000
_cell.length_b   1.000
_cell.length_c   1.000
_cell.angle_alpha   90.00
_cell.angle_beta   90.00
_cell.angle_gamma   90.00
#
_symmetry.space_group_name_H-M   'P 1'
#
loop_
_entity.id
_entity.type
_entity.pdbx_description
1 polymer ?
#
loop_
_entity_poly.entity_id
_entity_poly.type
_entity_poly.pdbx_seq_one_letter_code
_entity_poly.pdbx_strand_id
1 'polypeptide(L)'
;MRLCPTKAAFFVLFLSVIVWGTGKMATAQEEMRPALTKFTTTLDGPDLPQLRPDSTSLLLEMGAQIRETELDCSHFVQYLYEQAGLYYGYAPSRSLYEGMEGFKRVLHPMAGDLIVWRGHVGIVVDPAETTFLSALRSGVKTSSYESHYWKRRGKPRFLRYIGPAENVTTGWVTRRTIASRGNSTGE
;
A
#
# COMPACT_ATOMS: atom_id res chain seq x y z
N MET A 1 33.14 45.70 28.51
CA MET A 1 33.13 46.90 27.62
C MET A 1 33.47 46.43 26.21
N ARG A 2 32.53 46.44 25.32
CA ARG A 2 32.59 46.88 23.93
C ARG A 2 31.26 46.60 23.24
N LEU A 3 30.75 47.64 22.72
CA LEU A 3 29.47 47.99 22.20
C LEU A 3 29.10 47.30 20.88
N CYS A 4 27.79 47.19 20.67
CA CYS A 4 27.09 47.00 19.37
C CYS A 4 27.54 47.98 18.29
N PRO A 5 27.28 47.69 17.02
CA PRO A 5 26.36 48.59 16.35
C PRO A 5 25.26 47.91 15.49
N THR A 6 24.12 48.48 15.66
CA THR A 6 22.93 48.63 14.80
C THR A 6 23.26 49.11 13.39
N LYS A 7 22.45 48.67 12.41
CA LYS A 7 22.02 49.41 11.20
C LYS A 7 21.64 48.42 10.09
N ALA A 8 20.71 48.63 9.23
CA ALA A 8 19.79 49.68 8.90
C ALA A 8 18.67 49.12 8.03
N ALA A 9 17.49 49.63 8.17
CA ALA A 9 16.34 49.44 7.32
C ALA A 9 16.59 49.95 5.91
N PHE A 10 16.21 49.16 4.91
CA PHE A 10 15.98 49.68 3.56
C PHE A 10 14.51 49.50 3.20
N PHE A 11 13.81 50.61 3.32
CA PHE A 11 12.48 50.83 2.78
C PHE A 11 12.65 51.14 1.29
N VAL A 12 12.15 50.28 0.42
CA VAL A 12 11.98 50.61 -0.99
C VAL A 12 10.49 50.61 -1.29
N LEU A 13 9.97 51.81 -1.35
CA LEU A 13 8.69 52.17 -1.95
C LEU A 13 8.78 51.88 -3.47
N PHE A 14 7.92 51.03 -3.98
CA PHE A 14 7.59 51.01 -5.39
C PHE A 14 6.15 51.45 -5.60
N LEU A 15 6.08 52.61 -6.25
CA LEU A 15 4.85 53.29 -6.66
C LEU A 15 4.11 52.48 -7.74
N SER A 16 2.83 52.53 -7.59
CA SER A 16 1.72 52.24 -8.46
C SER A 16 1.91 52.55 -9.94
N VAL A 17 1.53 51.59 -10.78
CA VAL A 17 0.94 51.88 -12.09
C VAL A 17 -0.34 51.06 -12.23
N ILE A 18 -1.46 51.76 -12.10
CA ILE A 18 -2.78 51.25 -12.43
C ILE A 18 -2.93 51.42 -13.95
N VAL A 19 -2.91 50.34 -14.69
CA VAL A 19 -3.38 50.31 -16.07
C VAL A 19 -4.76 49.69 -16.10
N TRP A 20 -5.74 50.52 -16.33
CA TRP A 20 -7.10 50.15 -16.70
C TRP A 20 -7.09 49.60 -18.11
N GLY A 21 -7.27 48.27 -18.21
CA GLY A 21 -7.55 47.60 -19.46
C GLY A 21 -8.96 46.98 -19.39
N THR A 22 -9.91 47.66 -20.03
CA THR A 22 -11.24 47.14 -20.31
C THR A 22 -11.12 46.03 -21.32
N GLY A 23 -11.44 44.78 -20.93
CA GLY A 23 -11.41 43.65 -21.83
C GLY A 23 -12.27 42.49 -21.35
N LYS A 24 -13.53 42.48 -21.79
CA LYS A 24 -14.44 41.33 -21.98
C LYS A 24 -14.46 40.25 -20.90
N MET A 25 -15.54 40.23 -20.16
CA MET A 25 -16.06 39.03 -19.52
C MET A 25 -16.27 37.93 -20.59
N ALA A 26 -15.40 36.97 -20.62
CA ALA A 26 -15.66 35.69 -21.21
C ALA A 26 -16.00 34.73 -20.06
N THR A 27 -17.27 34.39 -19.98
CA THR A 27 -17.77 33.27 -19.20
C THR A 27 -17.15 31.98 -19.74
N ALA A 28 -16.05 31.59 -19.19
CA ALA A 28 -15.50 30.27 -19.38
C ALA A 28 -16.13 29.35 -18.33
N GLN A 29 -17.35 28.89 -18.64
CA GLN A 29 -17.80 27.58 -18.19
C GLN A 29 -17.04 26.57 -19.02
N GLU A 30 -15.78 26.38 -18.67
CA GLU A 30 -14.99 25.28 -19.17
C GLU A 30 -15.50 24.04 -18.45
N GLU A 31 -16.33 23.30 -19.16
CA GLU A 31 -16.74 21.96 -18.89
C GLU A 31 -15.58 21.15 -18.30
N MET A 32 -15.80 20.71 -17.08
CA MET A 32 -15.04 19.65 -16.46
C MET A 32 -15.38 18.35 -17.20
N ARG A 33 -14.80 18.16 -18.36
CA ARG A 33 -14.78 16.87 -19.04
C ARG A 33 -13.90 15.95 -18.21
N PRO A 34 -14.44 14.88 -17.65
CA PRO A 34 -13.57 13.82 -17.15
C PRO A 34 -12.81 13.28 -18.37
N ALA A 35 -11.52 13.54 -18.40
CA ALA A 35 -10.63 12.86 -19.32
C ALA A 35 -10.72 11.37 -18.97
N LEU A 36 -11.55 10.67 -19.72
CA LEU A 36 -11.55 9.22 -19.77
C LEU A 36 -10.20 8.83 -20.38
N THR A 37 -9.17 8.82 -19.56
CA THR A 37 -7.87 8.29 -19.92
C THR A 37 -8.09 6.84 -20.27
N LYS A 38 -8.02 6.53 -21.54
CA LYS A 38 -8.02 5.18 -22.07
C LYS A 38 -6.90 4.44 -21.36
N PHE A 39 -7.28 3.61 -20.41
CA PHE A 39 -6.42 2.66 -19.76
C PHE A 39 -6.01 1.65 -20.83
N THR A 40 -4.90 1.91 -21.48
CA THR A 40 -4.28 0.94 -22.37
C THR A 40 -3.62 -0.10 -21.46
N THR A 41 -4.38 -1.14 -21.16
CA THR A 41 -3.85 -2.33 -20.50
C THR A 41 -2.86 -2.98 -21.44
N THR A 42 -1.59 -2.69 -21.25
CA THR A 42 -0.52 -3.50 -21.84
C THR A 42 -0.48 -4.81 -21.05
N LEU A 43 -1.02 -5.87 -21.64
CA LEU A 43 -0.99 -7.23 -21.13
C LEU A 43 0.42 -7.80 -21.32
N ASP A 44 1.35 -7.44 -20.45
CA ASP A 44 2.65 -8.10 -20.36
C ASP A 44 2.84 -8.63 -18.94
N GLY A 45 2.53 -9.89 -18.77
CA GLY A 45 2.74 -10.66 -17.55
C GLY A 45 1.44 -11.19 -16.93
N PRO A 46 1.50 -12.31 -16.20
CA PRO A 46 0.33 -12.83 -15.48
C PRO A 46 -0.08 -11.79 -14.43
N ASP A 47 -1.29 -11.28 -14.61
CA ASP A 47 -1.93 -10.30 -13.74
C ASP A 47 -2.05 -10.89 -12.32
N LEU A 48 -1.02 -10.65 -11.51
CA LEU A 48 -1.08 -11.05 -10.11
C LEU A 48 -2.07 -10.14 -9.41
N PRO A 49 -3.04 -10.68 -8.67
CA PRO A 49 -3.92 -9.87 -7.84
C PRO A 49 -3.04 -8.97 -6.96
N GLN A 50 -3.14 -7.68 -7.17
CA GLN A 50 -2.50 -6.71 -6.29
C GLN A 50 -3.46 -6.40 -5.15
N LEU A 51 -2.90 -6.18 -3.96
CA LEU A 51 -3.67 -5.59 -2.87
C LEU A 51 -4.35 -4.33 -3.37
N ARG A 52 -5.62 -4.16 -3.04
CA ARG A 52 -6.29 -2.90 -3.36
C ARG A 52 -5.48 -1.76 -2.74
N PRO A 53 -5.26 -0.66 -3.44
CA PRO A 53 -4.52 0.47 -2.89
C PRO A 53 -5.02 0.88 -1.51
N ASP A 54 -6.35 0.84 -1.31
CA ASP A 54 -7.00 1.17 -0.04
C ASP A 54 -6.58 0.24 1.10
N SER A 55 -6.52 -1.07 0.85
CA SER A 55 -6.10 -2.05 1.86
C SER A 55 -4.63 -1.91 2.22
N THR A 56 -3.76 -1.65 1.23
CA THR A 56 -2.34 -1.41 1.48
C THR A 56 -2.13 -0.15 2.29
N SER A 57 -2.78 0.95 1.92
CA SER A 57 -2.68 2.22 2.64
C SER A 57 -3.15 2.09 4.08
N LEU A 58 -4.30 1.45 4.31
CA LEU A 58 -4.84 1.21 5.65
C LEU A 58 -3.89 0.38 6.51
N LEU A 59 -3.35 -0.72 5.96
CA LEU A 59 -2.42 -1.60 6.63
C LEU A 59 -1.14 -0.86 7.08
N LEU A 60 -0.57 -0.04 6.21
CA LEU A 60 0.65 0.71 6.50
C LEU A 60 0.39 1.86 7.48
N GLU A 61 -0.72 2.58 7.34
CA GLU A 61 -1.12 3.65 8.24
C GLU A 61 -1.33 3.13 9.67
N MET A 62 -2.10 2.06 9.82
CA MET A 62 -2.33 1.43 11.11
C MET A 62 -1.02 0.92 11.72
N GLY A 63 -0.19 0.25 10.94
CA GLY A 63 1.09 -0.24 11.40
C GLY A 63 2.02 0.89 11.87
N ALA A 64 2.02 2.03 11.19
CA ALA A 64 2.82 3.20 11.56
C ALA A 64 2.37 3.88 12.87
N GLN A 65 1.11 3.72 13.25
CA GLN A 65 0.55 4.30 14.49
C GLN A 65 0.88 3.44 15.73
N ILE A 66 1.08 2.14 15.54
CA ILE A 66 1.38 1.23 16.65
C ILE A 66 2.86 1.35 17.02
N ARG A 67 3.17 1.75 18.24
CA ARG A 67 4.54 1.86 18.75
C ARG A 67 4.95 0.69 19.61
N GLU A 68 4.00 0.14 20.37
CA GLU A 68 4.22 -0.96 21.28
C GLU A 68 3.17 -2.04 21.05
N THR A 69 3.55 -3.28 21.19
CA THR A 69 2.66 -4.42 21.07
C THR A 69 3.23 -5.59 21.87
N GLU A 70 2.36 -6.36 22.48
CA GLU A 70 2.70 -7.65 23.09
C GLU A 70 2.69 -8.79 22.07
N LEU A 71 2.20 -8.52 20.85
CA LEU A 71 2.16 -9.50 19.79
C LEU A 71 3.57 -9.79 19.28
N ASP A 72 3.86 -11.04 19.00
CA ASP A 72 5.05 -11.39 18.22
C ASP A 72 4.94 -10.94 16.76
N CYS A 73 6.02 -11.04 16.02
CA CYS A 73 6.06 -10.55 14.65
C CYS A 73 5.02 -11.21 13.72
N SER A 74 4.67 -12.48 13.95
CA SER A 74 3.71 -13.21 13.13
C SER A 74 2.27 -12.83 13.45
N HIS A 75 1.93 -12.70 14.73
CA HIS A 75 0.62 -12.23 15.16
C HIS A 75 0.40 -10.77 14.83
N PHE A 76 1.42 -9.94 14.96
CA PHE A 76 1.36 -8.53 14.58
C PHE A 76 1.02 -8.34 13.09
N VAL A 77 1.70 -9.08 12.23
CA VAL A 77 1.43 -9.03 10.79
C VAL A 77 0.03 -9.54 10.47
N GLN A 78 -0.38 -10.66 11.06
CA GLN A 78 -1.73 -11.18 10.90
C GLN A 78 -2.78 -10.15 11.32
N TYR A 79 -2.61 -9.54 12.51
CA TYR A 79 -3.52 -8.51 13.00
C TYR A 79 -3.69 -7.36 12.00
N LEU A 80 -2.59 -6.82 11.46
CA LEU A 80 -2.65 -5.73 10.49
C LEU A 80 -3.36 -6.13 9.19
N TYR A 81 -3.10 -7.34 8.70
CA TYR A 81 -3.77 -7.87 7.52
C TYR A 81 -5.26 -8.04 7.74
N GLU A 82 -5.68 -8.59 8.87
CA GLU A 82 -7.09 -8.73 9.24
C GLU A 82 -7.80 -7.38 9.32
N GLN A 83 -7.18 -6.37 9.93
CA GLN A 83 -7.72 -5.02 9.99
C GLN A 83 -7.87 -4.38 8.59
N ALA A 84 -7.01 -4.73 7.66
CA ALA A 84 -7.10 -4.30 6.27
C ALA A 84 -8.08 -5.15 5.43
N GLY A 85 -8.80 -6.10 6.04
CA GLY A 85 -9.72 -7.00 5.36
C GLY A 85 -9.05 -8.11 4.54
N LEU A 86 -7.79 -8.41 4.82
CA LEU A 86 -6.97 -9.39 4.13
C LEU A 86 -6.80 -10.64 5.02
N TYR A 87 -7.78 -11.52 4.98
CA TYR A 87 -7.83 -12.67 5.87
C TYR A 87 -6.97 -13.83 5.38
N TYR A 88 -6.13 -14.34 6.27
CA TYR A 88 -5.42 -15.60 6.10
C TYR A 88 -5.32 -16.33 7.45
N GLY A 89 -5.20 -17.65 7.43
CA GLY A 89 -4.99 -18.43 8.66
C GLY A 89 -3.66 -18.08 9.32
N TYR A 90 -3.62 -18.04 10.65
CA TYR A 90 -2.37 -17.79 11.37
C TYR A 90 -1.25 -18.75 10.93
N ALA A 91 -0.09 -18.19 10.70
CA ALA A 91 1.12 -18.97 10.41
C ALA A 91 2.34 -18.32 11.04
N PRO A 92 3.17 -19.10 11.75
CA PRO A 92 4.46 -18.63 12.24
C PRO A 92 5.38 -18.28 11.06
N SER A 93 6.32 -17.38 11.28
CA SER A 93 7.27 -16.90 10.26
C SER A 93 8.02 -18.03 9.52
N ARG A 94 8.23 -19.17 10.17
CA ARG A 94 8.85 -20.34 9.54
C ARG A 94 7.95 -20.94 8.45
N SER A 95 6.67 -21.13 8.74
CA SER A 95 5.71 -21.65 7.77
C SER A 95 5.50 -20.67 6.62
N LEU A 96 5.38 -19.37 6.90
CA LEU A 96 5.36 -18.33 5.87
C LEU A 96 6.62 -18.40 4.98
N TYR A 97 7.80 -18.59 5.58
CA TYR A 97 9.05 -18.71 4.82
C TYR A 97 9.06 -19.94 3.90
N GLU A 98 8.51 -21.06 4.32
CA GLU A 98 8.43 -22.30 3.53
C GLU A 98 7.40 -22.18 2.40
N GLY A 99 6.36 -21.40 2.58
CA GLY A 99 5.27 -21.15 1.64
C GLY A 99 3.93 -21.42 2.30
N MET A 100 2.98 -20.57 2.04
CA MET A 100 1.63 -20.67 2.59
C MET A 100 0.60 -20.36 1.51
N GLU A 101 -0.52 -21.07 1.55
CA GLU A 101 -1.67 -20.81 0.71
C GLU A 101 -2.18 -19.37 0.94
N GLY A 102 -2.68 -18.72 -0.12
CA GLY A 102 -3.08 -17.32 -0.08
C GLY A 102 -1.93 -16.35 -0.30
N PHE A 103 -0.68 -16.85 -0.43
CA PHE A 103 0.48 -16.03 -0.73
C PHE A 103 1.28 -16.56 -1.92
N LYS A 104 1.80 -15.64 -2.73
CA LYS A 104 2.71 -15.94 -3.82
C LYS A 104 4.08 -15.33 -3.56
N ARG A 105 5.13 -16.13 -3.74
CA ARG A 105 6.49 -15.62 -3.67
C ARG A 105 6.78 -14.71 -4.85
N VAL A 106 7.33 -13.52 -4.57
CA VAL A 106 7.71 -12.52 -5.57
C VAL A 106 9.19 -12.17 -5.46
N LEU A 107 9.77 -11.71 -6.57
CA LEU A 107 11.16 -11.23 -6.62
C LEU A 107 11.23 -9.72 -6.43
N HIS A 108 10.21 -9.01 -6.90
CA HIS A 108 10.09 -7.57 -6.79
C HIS A 108 8.98 -7.24 -5.80
N PRO A 109 9.33 -6.89 -4.57
CA PRO A 109 8.33 -6.56 -3.55
C PRO A 109 7.65 -5.24 -3.85
N MET A 110 6.42 -5.12 -3.39
CA MET A 110 5.64 -3.90 -3.35
C MET A 110 5.31 -3.55 -1.90
N ALA A 111 4.89 -2.31 -1.67
CA ALA A 111 4.34 -1.91 -0.37
C ALA A 111 3.16 -2.81 0.01
N GLY A 112 3.15 -3.26 1.26
CA GLY A 112 2.15 -4.22 1.75
C GLY A 112 2.52 -5.70 1.58
N ASP A 113 3.52 -6.07 0.78
CA ASP A 113 4.01 -7.44 0.72
C ASP A 113 4.67 -7.86 2.04
N LEU A 114 4.60 -9.14 2.39
CA LEU A 114 5.38 -9.67 3.50
C LEU A 114 6.85 -9.80 3.13
N ILE A 115 7.71 -9.46 4.09
CA ILE A 115 9.13 -9.81 4.06
C ILE A 115 9.39 -10.83 5.17
N VAL A 116 9.91 -11.99 4.82
CA VAL A 116 9.99 -13.15 5.71
C VAL A 116 11.40 -13.73 5.76
N TRP A 117 11.92 -13.89 6.96
CA TRP A 117 13.09 -14.72 7.30
C TRP A 117 12.65 -15.95 8.09
N ARG A 118 13.50 -16.93 8.20
CA ARG A 118 13.27 -18.04 9.15
C ARG A 118 13.33 -17.51 10.59
N GLY A 119 12.19 -17.27 11.19
CA GLY A 119 12.07 -16.75 12.57
C GLY A 119 11.80 -15.26 12.68
N HIS A 120 11.46 -14.59 11.57
CA HIS A 120 10.96 -13.22 11.62
C HIS A 120 10.11 -12.89 10.39
N VAL A 121 9.12 -12.02 10.55
CA VAL A 121 8.29 -11.51 9.48
C VAL A 121 7.98 -10.03 9.71
N GLY A 122 7.81 -9.29 8.63
CA GLY A 122 7.36 -7.91 8.62
C GLY A 122 6.62 -7.59 7.33
N ILE A 123 6.26 -6.34 7.16
CA ILE A 123 5.51 -5.81 6.02
C ILE A 123 6.37 -4.78 5.31
N VAL A 124 6.55 -4.92 4.01
CA VAL A 124 7.29 -3.94 3.19
C VAL A 124 6.53 -2.61 3.21
N VAL A 125 7.21 -1.55 3.59
CA VAL A 125 6.66 -0.18 3.61
C VAL A 125 7.02 0.53 2.32
N ASP A 126 8.30 0.62 2.03
CA ASP A 126 8.82 1.24 0.83
C ASP A 126 9.92 0.36 0.21
N PRO A 127 9.64 -0.26 -0.94
CA PRO A 127 10.65 -1.09 -1.61
C PRO A 127 11.79 -0.28 -2.22
N ALA A 128 11.61 0.99 -2.57
CA ALA A 128 12.67 1.84 -3.10
C ALA A 128 13.68 2.20 -1.99
N GLU A 129 13.18 2.52 -0.80
CA GLU A 129 13.99 2.78 0.40
C GLU A 129 14.35 1.49 1.15
N THR A 130 13.95 0.34 0.64
CA THR A 130 14.21 -0.97 1.22
C THR A 130 13.70 -1.11 2.67
N THR A 131 12.61 -0.45 3.00
CA THR A 131 12.09 -0.40 4.37
C THR A 131 10.94 -1.35 4.60
N PHE A 132 10.84 -1.83 5.83
CA PHE A 132 9.77 -2.69 6.30
C PHE A 132 9.43 -2.42 7.75
N LEU A 133 8.20 -2.70 8.12
CA LEU A 133 7.65 -2.57 9.48
C LEU A 133 7.57 -3.94 10.13
N SER A 134 7.96 -4.06 11.40
CA SER A 134 7.79 -5.30 12.15
C SER A 134 7.75 -5.10 13.66
N ALA A 135 7.13 -6.03 14.37
CA ALA A 135 7.18 -6.11 15.82
C ALA A 135 8.48 -6.75 16.28
N LEU A 136 9.20 -6.07 17.14
CA LEU A 136 10.41 -6.51 17.80
C LEU A 136 10.19 -6.49 19.32
N ARG A 137 11.10 -7.10 20.09
CA ARG A 137 11.05 -7.02 21.57
C ARG A 137 11.12 -5.58 22.09
N SER A 138 11.65 -4.66 21.30
CA SER A 138 11.76 -3.23 21.62
C SER A 138 10.62 -2.38 21.03
N GLY A 139 9.50 -3.00 20.70
CA GLY A 139 8.34 -2.36 20.08
C GLY A 139 8.31 -2.48 18.56
N VAL A 140 7.32 -1.86 17.96
CA VAL A 140 7.15 -1.84 16.50
C VAL A 140 8.10 -0.83 15.88
N LYS A 141 8.82 -1.25 14.84
CA LYS A 141 9.83 -0.42 14.16
C LYS A 141 9.84 -0.61 12.67
N THR A 142 10.08 0.48 11.97
CA THR A 142 10.49 0.48 10.57
C THR A 142 12.01 0.33 10.51
N SER A 143 12.50 -0.57 9.68
CA SER A 143 13.91 -0.89 9.50
C SER A 143 14.23 -1.11 8.02
N SER A 144 15.48 -0.85 7.60
CA SER A 144 15.92 -1.26 6.26
C SER A 144 16.35 -2.73 6.27
N TYR A 145 15.79 -3.54 5.34
CA TYR A 145 16.19 -4.93 5.18
C TYR A 145 17.59 -5.07 4.54
N GLU A 146 18.14 -3.99 4.00
CA GLU A 146 19.52 -3.91 3.52
C GLU A 146 20.52 -3.57 4.63
N SER A 147 20.06 -3.25 5.86
CA SER A 147 20.93 -2.96 6.98
C SER A 147 21.79 -4.19 7.34
N HIS A 148 22.97 -3.95 7.90
CA HIS A 148 23.91 -5.00 8.28
C HIS A 148 23.29 -6.05 9.23
N TYR A 149 22.42 -5.63 10.15
CA TYR A 149 21.72 -6.53 11.05
C TYR A 149 20.82 -7.51 10.30
N TRP A 150 20.01 -7.02 9.38
CA TRP A 150 19.05 -7.86 8.64
C TRP A 150 19.72 -8.74 7.58
N LYS A 151 20.77 -8.23 6.92
CA LYS A 151 21.60 -9.05 6.00
C LYS A 151 22.21 -10.27 6.65
N ARG A 152 22.65 -10.16 7.93
CA ARG A 152 23.20 -11.31 8.66
C ARG A 152 22.17 -12.39 8.99
N ARG A 153 20.87 -12.07 8.95
CA ARG A 153 19.80 -13.07 9.13
C ARG A 153 19.57 -13.95 7.90
N GLY A 154 20.30 -13.70 6.84
CA GLY A 154 20.18 -14.40 5.57
C GLY A 154 19.22 -13.72 4.59
N LYS A 155 19.03 -14.34 3.43
CA LYS A 155 18.21 -13.78 2.37
C LYS A 155 16.72 -13.92 2.71
N PRO A 156 15.96 -12.81 2.76
CA PRO A 156 14.52 -12.87 2.97
C PRO A 156 13.80 -13.41 1.74
N ARG A 157 12.55 -13.79 1.94
CA ARG A 157 11.56 -14.07 0.89
C ARG A 157 10.48 -13.00 0.95
N PHE A 158 10.05 -12.55 -0.22
CA PHE A 158 8.91 -11.64 -0.32
C PHE A 158 7.69 -12.43 -0.75
N LEU A 159 6.56 -12.19 -0.06
CA LEU A 159 5.32 -12.90 -0.30
C LEU A 159 4.21 -11.89 -0.53
N ARG A 160 3.53 -11.99 -1.66
CA ARG A 160 2.37 -11.19 -2.00
C ARG A 160 1.11 -11.93 -1.65
N TYR A 161 0.20 -11.26 -0.97
CA TYR A 161 -1.12 -11.80 -0.69
C TYR A 161 -1.93 -11.86 -1.99
N ILE A 162 -2.50 -13.02 -2.28
CA ILE A 162 -3.33 -13.28 -3.45
C ILE A 162 -4.78 -13.69 -3.08
N GLY A 163 -5.09 -13.67 -1.79
CA GLY A 163 -6.38 -14.11 -1.26
C GLY A 163 -6.43 -15.60 -0.96
N PRO A 164 -7.48 -16.06 -0.28
CA PRO A 164 -7.71 -17.47 -0.04
C PRO A 164 -7.95 -18.20 -1.39
N ALA A 165 -7.51 -19.44 -1.50
CA ALA A 165 -7.60 -20.24 -2.73
C ALA A 165 -9.03 -20.41 -3.27
N GLU A 166 -10.03 -20.29 -2.42
CA GLU A 166 -11.44 -20.39 -2.80
C GLU A 166 -11.90 -19.29 -3.76
N ASN A 167 -11.24 -18.14 -3.78
CA ASN A 167 -11.61 -17.03 -4.66
C ASN A 167 -11.09 -17.16 -6.10
N VAL A 168 -10.19 -18.10 -6.37
CA VAL A 168 -9.65 -18.33 -7.72
C VAL A 168 -10.62 -19.15 -8.58
N THR A 169 -11.48 -19.97 -7.96
CA THR A 169 -12.36 -20.91 -8.68
C THR A 169 -13.79 -20.38 -8.91
N THR A 170 -14.23 -19.36 -8.15
CA THR A 170 -15.64 -18.93 -8.17
C THR A 170 -15.99 -17.91 -9.25
N GLY A 171 -15.02 -17.33 -9.95
CA GLY A 171 -15.26 -16.34 -11.01
C GLY A 171 -15.97 -16.88 -12.26
N TRP A 172 -16.04 -18.20 -12.45
CA TRP A 172 -16.56 -18.81 -13.69
C TRP A 172 -17.88 -19.57 -13.53
N VAL A 173 -18.35 -19.83 -12.31
CA VAL A 173 -19.52 -20.71 -12.09
C VAL A 173 -20.84 -19.95 -11.92
N THR A 174 -20.83 -18.70 -11.51
CA THR A 174 -22.07 -17.97 -11.14
C THR A 174 -22.87 -17.40 -12.33
N ARG A 175 -22.41 -17.56 -13.56
CA ARG A 175 -23.11 -16.99 -14.73
C ARG A 175 -23.98 -18.00 -15.51
N ARG A 176 -24.09 -19.25 -15.09
CA ARG A 176 -24.82 -20.27 -15.87
C ARG A 176 -26.05 -20.89 -15.20
N THR A 177 -26.42 -20.50 -13.98
CA THR A 177 -27.53 -21.18 -13.25
C THR A 177 -28.81 -20.32 -13.11
N ILE A 178 -28.89 -19.12 -13.69
CA ILE A 178 -30.11 -18.28 -13.58
C ILE A 178 -30.99 -18.36 -14.86
N ALA A 179 -30.54 -19.05 -15.90
CA ALA A 179 -31.25 -19.01 -17.19
C ALA A 179 -32.17 -20.22 -17.46
N SER A 180 -32.42 -21.13 -16.50
CA SER A 180 -33.28 -22.30 -16.73
C SER A 180 -34.28 -22.60 -15.61
N ARG A 181 -34.98 -21.58 -15.14
CA ARG A 181 -36.19 -21.78 -14.34
C ARG A 181 -37.26 -20.75 -14.73
N GLY A 182 -37.74 -20.92 -15.91
CA GLY A 182 -38.88 -20.21 -16.42
C GLY A 182 -39.65 -21.10 -17.37
N ASN A 183 -40.83 -21.49 -16.91
CA ASN A 183 -41.95 -21.95 -17.70
C ASN A 183 -42.20 -23.44 -17.85
N SER A 184 -43.08 -23.96 -17.02
CA SER A 184 -44.15 -24.88 -17.42
C SER A 184 -45.34 -24.71 -16.47
N THR A 185 -46.19 -23.76 -16.80
CA THR A 185 -47.61 -23.79 -16.48
C THR A 185 -48.34 -24.22 -17.73
N GLY A 186 -49.18 -25.19 -17.63
CA GLY A 186 -50.13 -25.53 -18.67
C GLY A 186 -50.71 -26.93 -18.49
N GLU A 187 -51.94 -26.93 -18.03
CA GLU A 187 -53.06 -27.89 -18.08
C GLU A 187 -53.15 -28.91 -16.95
#